data_7081880b8f3a37d93536d3f8a72fc189
#
_entry.id   7081880b8f3a37d93536d3f8a72fc189
#
_cell.length_a   1.000
_cell.length_b   1.000
_cell.length_c   1.000
_cell.angle_alpha   90.00
_cell.angle_beta   90.00
_cell.angle_gamma   90.00
#
_symmetry.space_group_name_H-M   'P 1'
#
loop_
_entity.id
_entity.type
_entity.pdbx_description
1 polymer ?
#
loop_
_entity_poly.entity_id
_entity_poly.type
_entity_poly.pdbx_seq_one_letter_code
_entity_poly.pdbx_strand_id
1 'polypeptide(L)'
;MRANLIHSNPHNQKALISGDFETAIDYLDIRKQVEAFADGDLVVDKGAVYYHGQRLHGKVIDKLLDLLGSGLDVGSAFVKFVKNLLDNPSNNSVEELYDFLSYKQLPIDDDGYVIGYKGVCSDYWSQSGNKHTIVLQGQTNERGQIKNVVGSTIEVARNCVDDNRENGCSHGLHIGSFDYANDWASGGKLLLV
;
A
#
# COMPACT_ATOMS: atom_id res chain seq x y z
N MET A 1 36.85 10.58 2.41
CA MET A 1 35.85 9.69 1.80
C MET A 1 35.33 8.75 2.89
N ARG A 2 34.14 8.97 3.40
CA ARG A 2 33.48 8.01 4.30
C ARG A 2 32.62 7.11 3.43
N ALA A 3 33.02 5.84 3.29
CA ALA A 3 32.15 4.83 2.70
C ALA A 3 31.01 4.55 3.70
N ASN A 4 29.79 4.94 3.35
CA ASN A 4 28.62 4.42 4.04
C ASN A 4 28.55 2.93 3.76
N LEU A 5 28.79 2.12 4.78
CA LEU A 5 28.49 0.69 4.75
C LEU A 5 26.98 0.54 4.51
N ILE A 6 26.62 0.19 3.30
CA ILE A 6 25.31 -0.28 2.93
C ILE A 6 24.98 -1.45 3.87
N HIS A 7 23.83 -1.44 4.51
CA HIS A 7 23.31 -2.61 5.24
C HIS A 7 23.17 -3.74 4.23
N SER A 8 24.23 -4.55 4.12
CA SER A 8 24.27 -5.63 3.16
C SER A 8 23.40 -6.78 3.66
N ASN A 9 22.47 -7.21 2.82
CA ASN A 9 21.72 -8.44 3.01
C ASN A 9 22.67 -9.57 3.46
N PRO A 10 22.35 -10.32 4.55
CA PRO A 10 23.20 -11.41 5.06
C PRO A 10 23.62 -12.45 4.01
N HIS A 11 22.75 -12.68 3.00
CA HIS A 11 23.03 -13.57 1.88
C HIS A 11 24.10 -13.03 0.95
N ASN A 12 24.11 -11.73 0.68
CA ASN A 12 25.15 -11.05 -0.09
C ASN A 12 26.52 -11.14 0.59
N GLN A 13 26.57 -10.88 1.90
CA GLN A 13 27.81 -11.04 2.67
C GLN A 13 28.37 -12.47 2.60
N LYS A 14 27.49 -13.48 2.71
CA LYS A 14 27.89 -14.88 2.63
C LYS A 14 28.46 -15.23 1.25
N ALA A 15 27.82 -14.78 0.16
CA ALA A 15 28.29 -14.99 -1.19
C ALA A 15 29.67 -14.33 -1.45
N LEU A 16 29.85 -13.09 -0.99
CA LEU A 16 31.15 -12.40 -1.10
C LEU A 16 32.25 -13.10 -0.30
N ILE A 17 31.98 -13.58 0.91
CA ILE A 17 32.96 -14.29 1.74
C ILE A 17 33.31 -15.66 1.14
N SER A 18 32.37 -16.33 0.50
CA SER A 18 32.60 -17.61 -0.19
C SER A 18 33.29 -17.50 -1.55
N GLY A 19 33.47 -16.26 -2.05
CA GLY A 19 34.04 -16.01 -3.38
C GLY A 19 33.08 -16.28 -4.55
N ASP A 20 31.79 -16.44 -4.26
CA ASP A 20 30.73 -16.58 -5.24
C ASP A 20 30.28 -15.19 -5.72
N PHE A 21 31.11 -14.61 -6.61
CA PHE A 21 30.86 -13.26 -7.11
C PHE A 21 29.65 -13.16 -8.04
N GLU A 22 29.27 -14.22 -8.75
CA GLU A 22 28.07 -14.22 -9.59
C GLU A 22 26.80 -14.10 -8.73
N THR A 23 26.69 -14.92 -7.71
CA THR A 23 25.58 -14.82 -6.73
C THR A 23 25.60 -13.48 -5.99
N ALA A 24 26.79 -12.95 -5.63
CA ALA A 24 26.88 -11.64 -5.00
C ALA A 24 26.40 -10.50 -5.92
N ILE A 25 26.72 -10.56 -7.22
CA ILE A 25 26.25 -9.59 -8.22
C ILE A 25 24.72 -9.68 -8.37
N ASP A 26 24.17 -10.88 -8.40
CA ASP A 26 22.71 -11.09 -8.48
C ASP A 26 21.97 -10.48 -7.26
N TYR A 27 22.55 -10.58 -6.06
CA TYR A 27 22.03 -9.91 -4.86
C TYR A 27 22.19 -8.39 -4.90
N LEU A 28 23.09 -7.86 -5.72
CA LEU A 28 23.27 -6.41 -5.92
C LEU A 28 22.38 -5.89 -7.07
N ASP A 29 21.88 -6.78 -7.93
CA ASP A 29 20.93 -6.39 -8.97
C ASP A 29 19.53 -6.19 -8.39
N ILE A 30 19.24 -4.94 -8.04
CA ILE A 30 17.98 -4.53 -7.46
C ILE A 30 16.79 -4.91 -8.35
N ARG A 31 16.96 -4.95 -9.68
CA ARG A 31 15.90 -5.35 -10.62
C ARG A 31 15.53 -6.82 -10.42
N LYS A 32 16.53 -7.71 -10.33
CA LYS A 32 16.28 -9.12 -10.06
C LYS A 32 15.66 -9.35 -8.69
N GLN A 33 16.02 -8.55 -7.70
CA GLN A 33 15.39 -8.62 -6.37
C GLN A 33 13.92 -8.20 -6.42
N VAL A 34 13.58 -7.12 -7.13
CA VAL A 34 12.19 -6.68 -7.31
C VAL A 34 11.39 -7.73 -8.08
N GLU A 35 11.94 -8.27 -9.18
CA GLU A 35 11.29 -9.31 -9.96
C GLU A 35 11.07 -10.60 -9.16
N ALA A 36 12.07 -11.05 -8.40
CA ALA A 36 11.95 -12.22 -7.53
C ALA A 36 10.94 -12.01 -6.40
N PHE A 37 10.87 -10.78 -5.89
CA PHE A 37 9.97 -10.42 -4.79
C PHE A 37 8.50 -10.32 -5.25
N ALA A 38 8.28 -9.87 -6.48
CA ALA A 38 6.96 -9.79 -7.09
C ALA A 38 6.47 -11.13 -7.69
N ASP A 39 7.12 -12.25 -7.37
CA ASP A 39 6.83 -13.59 -7.90
C ASP A 39 6.82 -13.67 -9.45
N GLY A 40 7.58 -12.78 -10.10
CA GLY A 40 7.65 -12.69 -11.56
C GLY A 40 6.49 -11.95 -12.24
N ASP A 41 5.50 -11.48 -11.47
CA ASP A 41 4.39 -10.70 -12.00
C ASP A 41 4.81 -9.29 -12.41
N LEU A 42 5.77 -8.71 -11.69
CA LEU A 42 6.33 -7.40 -11.94
C LEU A 42 7.71 -7.55 -12.62
N VAL A 43 7.86 -7.04 -13.83
CA VAL A 43 9.10 -7.10 -14.61
C VAL A 43 9.60 -5.70 -14.90
N VAL A 44 10.90 -5.46 -14.66
CA VAL A 44 11.57 -4.20 -15.02
C VAL A 44 12.51 -4.42 -16.19
N ASP A 45 12.13 -3.97 -17.38
CA ASP A 45 12.95 -4.06 -18.60
C ASP A 45 13.17 -2.69 -19.22
N LYS A 46 14.44 -2.39 -19.56
CA LYS A 46 14.87 -1.16 -20.25
C LYS A 46 14.29 0.14 -19.69
N GLY A 47 14.16 0.23 -18.36
CA GLY A 47 13.61 1.43 -17.70
C GLY A 47 12.09 1.56 -17.78
N ALA A 48 11.40 0.46 -18.04
CA ALA A 48 9.95 0.36 -17.95
C ALA A 48 9.55 -0.76 -17.00
N VAL A 49 8.40 -0.60 -16.35
CA VAL A 49 7.81 -1.61 -15.46
C VAL A 49 6.62 -2.24 -16.16
N TYR A 50 6.55 -3.57 -16.09
CA TYR A 50 5.45 -4.36 -16.63
C TYR A 50 4.82 -5.18 -15.52
N TYR A 51 3.50 -5.30 -15.52
CA TYR A 51 2.72 -6.13 -14.63
C TYR A 51 1.80 -7.02 -15.48
N HIS A 52 1.92 -8.34 -15.31
CA HIS A 52 1.25 -9.32 -16.18
C HIS A 52 1.44 -9.04 -17.69
N GLY A 53 2.64 -8.59 -18.07
CA GLY A 53 3.00 -8.27 -19.46
C GLY A 53 2.44 -6.93 -19.99
N GLN A 54 1.69 -6.18 -19.20
CA GLN A 54 1.22 -4.85 -19.54
C GLN A 54 2.19 -3.79 -19.01
N ARG A 55 2.58 -2.85 -19.87
CA ARG A 55 3.43 -1.73 -19.45
C ARG A 55 2.66 -0.80 -18.52
N LEU A 56 3.26 -0.51 -17.38
CA LEU A 56 2.71 0.40 -16.40
C LEU A 56 3.23 1.82 -16.59
N HIS A 57 2.41 2.77 -16.23
CA HIS A 57 2.69 4.20 -16.24
C HIS A 57 2.10 4.83 -14.97
N GLY A 58 2.55 6.04 -14.66
CA GLY A 58 2.03 6.81 -13.53
C GLY A 58 3.07 7.08 -12.47
N LYS A 59 2.76 7.98 -11.54
CA LYS A 59 3.70 8.52 -10.54
C LYS A 59 4.30 7.46 -9.62
N VAL A 60 3.54 6.41 -9.29
CA VAL A 60 4.03 5.29 -8.46
C VAL A 60 5.15 4.55 -9.18
N ILE A 61 4.95 4.31 -10.48
CA ILE A 61 5.90 3.61 -11.32
C ILE A 61 7.14 4.47 -11.56
N ASP A 62 6.97 5.76 -11.82
CA ASP A 62 8.07 6.70 -11.96
C ASP A 62 8.92 6.72 -10.69
N LYS A 63 8.27 6.75 -9.51
CA LYS A 63 8.97 6.69 -8.22
C LYS A 63 9.70 5.37 -8.00
N LEU A 64 9.10 4.24 -8.38
CA LEU A 64 9.76 2.93 -8.32
C LEU A 64 11.03 2.92 -9.19
N LEU A 65 10.94 3.44 -10.41
CA LEU A 65 12.08 3.52 -11.34
C LEU A 65 13.17 4.46 -10.81
N ASP A 66 12.81 5.60 -10.23
CA ASP A 66 13.75 6.53 -9.60
C ASP A 66 14.51 5.88 -8.44
N LEU A 67 13.79 5.14 -7.58
CA LEU A 67 14.41 4.43 -6.45
C LEU A 67 15.36 3.33 -6.95
N LEU A 68 14.94 2.54 -7.95
CA LEU A 68 15.79 1.53 -8.58
C LEU A 68 17.02 2.14 -9.25
N GLY A 69 16.84 3.28 -9.95
CA GLY A 69 17.93 4.00 -10.62
C GLY A 69 18.93 4.64 -9.68
N SER A 70 18.50 5.03 -8.47
CA SER A 70 19.37 5.61 -7.45
C SER A 70 20.22 4.59 -6.68
N GLY A 71 20.01 3.29 -6.91
CA GLY A 71 20.70 2.21 -6.19
C GLY A 71 20.31 2.12 -4.70
N LEU A 72 19.21 2.75 -4.31
CA LEU A 72 18.66 2.61 -2.98
C LEU A 72 17.96 1.24 -2.87
N ASP A 73 18.12 0.61 -1.72
CA ASP A 73 17.36 -0.60 -1.40
C ASP A 73 15.86 -0.24 -1.35
N VAL A 74 15.14 -0.68 -2.37
CA VAL A 74 13.68 -0.57 -2.38
C VAL A 74 13.18 -1.63 -1.41
N GLY A 75 12.89 -1.24 -0.18
CA GLY A 75 12.44 -2.15 0.86
C GLY A 75 11.31 -3.06 0.37
N SER A 76 11.35 -4.31 0.81
CA SER A 76 10.38 -5.35 0.43
C SER A 76 8.92 -4.91 0.63
N ALA A 77 8.65 -4.13 1.68
CA ALA A 77 7.34 -3.56 1.97
C ALA A 77 6.82 -2.65 0.85
N PHE A 78 7.69 -1.82 0.25
CA PHE A 78 7.28 -0.93 -0.84
C PHE A 78 6.94 -1.70 -2.12
N VAL A 79 7.69 -2.75 -2.44
CA VAL A 79 7.38 -3.60 -3.61
C VAL A 79 6.05 -4.34 -3.43
N LYS A 80 5.82 -4.89 -2.25
CA LYS A 80 4.52 -5.49 -1.90
C LYS A 80 3.38 -4.46 -1.99
N PHE A 81 3.61 -3.25 -1.50
CA PHE A 81 2.65 -2.16 -1.62
C PHE A 81 2.32 -1.85 -3.08
N VAL A 82 3.32 -1.74 -3.96
CA VAL A 82 3.09 -1.50 -5.40
C VAL A 82 2.29 -2.63 -6.01
N LYS A 83 2.59 -3.90 -5.68
CA LYS A 83 1.81 -5.06 -6.13
C LYS A 83 0.36 -4.97 -5.66
N ASN A 84 0.13 -4.80 -4.35
CA ASN A 84 -1.21 -4.67 -3.78
C ASN A 84 -2.00 -3.50 -4.40
N LEU A 85 -1.31 -2.40 -4.71
CA LEU A 85 -1.90 -1.24 -5.34
C LEU A 85 -2.33 -1.53 -6.78
N LEU A 86 -1.50 -2.25 -7.55
CA LEU A 86 -1.78 -2.61 -8.95
C LEU A 86 -2.90 -3.64 -9.08
N ASP A 87 -3.16 -4.42 -8.06
CA ASP A 87 -4.33 -5.32 -8.01
C ASP A 87 -5.66 -4.55 -7.89
N ASN A 88 -5.62 -3.24 -7.63
CA ASN A 88 -6.81 -2.41 -7.60
C ASN A 88 -7.32 -2.15 -9.03
N PRO A 89 -8.57 -2.47 -9.36
CA PRO A 89 -9.12 -2.30 -10.71
C PRO A 89 -9.36 -0.84 -11.12
N SER A 90 -9.26 0.12 -10.20
CA SER A 90 -9.41 1.55 -10.47
C SER A 90 -8.06 2.24 -10.63
N ASN A 91 -7.72 2.65 -11.85
CA ASN A 91 -6.51 3.43 -12.12
C ASN A 91 -6.52 4.77 -11.37
N ASN A 92 -7.68 5.39 -11.21
CA ASN A 92 -7.84 6.63 -10.47
C ASN A 92 -7.44 6.44 -8.99
N SER A 93 -7.95 5.36 -8.35
CA SER A 93 -7.58 5.01 -6.98
C SER A 93 -6.08 4.73 -6.82
N VAL A 94 -5.44 4.13 -7.82
CA VAL A 94 -4.00 3.83 -7.80
C VAL A 94 -3.18 5.13 -7.73
N GLU A 95 -3.46 6.09 -8.59
CA GLU A 95 -2.72 7.36 -8.65
C GLU A 95 -3.02 8.24 -7.42
N GLU A 96 -4.29 8.36 -7.06
CA GLU A 96 -4.71 9.20 -5.94
C GLU A 96 -4.23 8.68 -4.58
N LEU A 97 -4.22 7.36 -4.38
CA LEU A 97 -3.72 6.77 -3.14
C LEU A 97 -2.25 7.07 -2.93
N TYR A 98 -1.43 6.95 -3.98
CA TYR A 98 -0.01 7.26 -3.88
C TYR A 98 0.24 8.73 -3.52
N ASP A 99 -0.45 9.67 -4.18
CA ASP A 99 -0.38 11.08 -3.85
C ASP A 99 -0.81 11.36 -2.40
N PHE A 100 -1.88 10.73 -1.96
CA PHE A 100 -2.38 10.86 -0.59
C PHE A 100 -1.36 10.36 0.45
N LEU A 101 -0.78 9.18 0.24
CA LEU A 101 0.22 8.61 1.13
C LEU A 101 1.48 9.48 1.23
N SER A 102 1.96 9.96 0.08
CA SER A 102 3.11 10.85 0.01
C SER A 102 2.88 12.16 0.75
N TYR A 103 1.68 12.73 0.63
CA TYR A 103 1.30 13.97 1.29
C TYR A 103 1.06 13.79 2.80
N LYS A 104 0.42 12.70 3.22
CA LYS A 104 0.04 12.45 4.62
C LYS A 104 1.08 11.64 5.40
N GLN A 105 2.11 11.14 4.73
CA GLN A 105 3.19 10.34 5.33
C GLN A 105 2.64 9.13 6.11
N LEU A 106 1.60 8.49 5.58
CA LEU A 106 1.06 7.28 6.20
C LEU A 106 2.04 6.12 6.00
N PRO A 107 2.29 5.34 7.04
CA PRO A 107 3.21 4.21 6.96
C PRO A 107 2.61 3.05 6.18
N ILE A 108 3.50 2.20 5.69
CA ILE A 108 3.20 0.91 5.06
C ILE A 108 3.79 -0.16 5.94
N ASP A 109 3.06 -1.23 6.20
CA ASP A 109 3.55 -2.38 6.96
C ASP A 109 4.47 -3.29 6.13
N ASP A 110 5.03 -4.32 6.76
CA ASP A 110 5.95 -5.28 6.12
C ASP A 110 5.27 -6.14 5.03
N ASP A 111 3.94 -6.15 4.98
CA ASP A 111 3.14 -6.85 3.97
C ASP A 111 2.63 -5.92 2.86
N GLY A 112 3.03 -4.65 2.89
CA GLY A 112 2.68 -3.66 1.87
C GLY A 112 1.28 -3.08 2.01
N TYR A 113 0.65 -3.20 3.18
CA TYR A 113 -0.62 -2.55 3.47
C TYR A 113 -0.42 -1.17 4.06
N VAL A 114 -1.31 -0.26 3.71
CA VAL A 114 -1.31 1.10 4.25
C VAL A 114 -1.89 1.08 5.67
N ILE A 115 -1.17 1.69 6.60
CA ILE A 115 -1.65 1.90 7.96
C ILE A 115 -2.28 3.29 8.04
N GLY A 116 -3.53 3.36 8.42
CA GLY A 116 -4.25 4.61 8.57
C GLY A 116 -5.12 4.64 9.84
N TYR A 117 -5.95 5.66 9.94
CA TYR A 117 -6.81 5.86 11.11
C TYR A 117 -8.27 5.97 10.70
N LYS A 118 -9.16 5.56 11.61
CA LYS A 118 -10.60 5.66 11.43
C LYS A 118 -11.30 6.10 12.70
N GLY A 119 -12.05 7.18 12.61
CA GLY A 119 -12.94 7.64 13.68
C GLY A 119 -14.28 6.90 13.63
N VAL A 120 -14.71 6.36 14.78
CA VAL A 120 -15.98 5.61 14.90
C VAL A 120 -16.76 6.05 16.15
N CYS A 121 -18.03 5.69 16.24
CA CYS A 121 -18.84 5.90 17.43
C CYS A 121 -18.30 5.11 18.64
N SER A 122 -18.71 5.47 19.84
CA SER A 122 -18.27 4.81 21.10
C SER A 122 -18.57 3.30 21.14
N ASP A 123 -19.58 2.87 20.40
CA ASP A 123 -20.03 1.49 20.25
C ASP A 123 -19.45 0.79 19.00
N TYR A 124 -18.43 1.38 18.36
CA TYR A 124 -17.72 0.87 17.16
C TYR A 124 -18.50 0.89 15.85
N TRP A 125 -19.65 1.51 15.76
CA TRP A 125 -20.29 1.75 14.47
C TRP A 125 -19.59 2.91 13.73
N SER A 126 -19.56 2.85 12.41
CA SER A 126 -19.10 4.01 11.61
C SER A 126 -19.97 5.23 11.90
N GLN A 127 -19.38 6.43 11.83
CA GLN A 127 -20.11 7.69 12.10
C GLN A 127 -21.27 7.88 11.11
N SER A 128 -21.05 7.54 9.86
CA SER A 128 -22.07 7.56 8.82
C SER A 128 -22.31 6.17 8.26
N GLY A 129 -23.44 5.96 7.60
CA GLY A 129 -23.79 4.71 6.94
C GLY A 129 -24.37 4.95 5.55
N ASN A 130 -24.18 3.98 4.67
CA ASN A 130 -24.75 4.00 3.34
C ASN A 130 -25.36 2.64 3.02
N LYS A 131 -26.67 2.62 2.80
CA LYS A 131 -27.43 1.37 2.52
C LYS A 131 -27.10 0.75 1.16
N HIS A 132 -26.45 1.50 0.27
CA HIS A 132 -26.02 1.00 -1.04
C HIS A 132 -24.64 0.34 -0.99
N THR A 133 -23.92 0.42 0.12
CA THR A 133 -22.64 -0.27 0.30
C THR A 133 -22.90 -1.75 0.52
N ILE A 134 -22.43 -2.58 -0.39
CA ILE A 134 -22.49 -4.04 -0.29
C ILE A 134 -21.31 -4.52 0.55
N VAL A 135 -21.60 -4.93 1.78
CA VAL A 135 -20.59 -5.49 2.69
C VAL A 135 -20.48 -6.98 2.44
N LEU A 136 -19.29 -7.42 2.00
CA LEU A 136 -18.97 -8.83 1.74
C LEU A 136 -18.56 -9.53 3.03
N GLN A 137 -17.80 -8.82 3.88
CA GLN A 137 -17.41 -9.29 5.21
C GLN A 137 -17.57 -8.17 6.23
N GLY A 138 -18.19 -8.45 7.37
CA GLY A 138 -18.47 -7.49 8.43
C GLY A 138 -19.96 -7.46 8.83
N GLN A 139 -20.32 -6.52 9.67
CA GLN A 139 -21.68 -6.35 10.17
C GLN A 139 -22.22 -4.96 9.80
N THR A 140 -23.47 -4.89 9.37
CA THR A 140 -24.17 -3.64 9.09
C THR A 140 -25.46 -3.54 9.89
N ASN A 141 -25.93 -2.32 10.11
CA ASN A 141 -27.22 -2.03 10.70
C ASN A 141 -28.21 -1.46 9.63
N GLU A 142 -29.44 -1.21 10.06
CA GLU A 142 -30.49 -0.67 9.21
C GLU A 142 -30.18 0.72 8.61
N ARG A 143 -29.23 1.45 9.19
CA ARG A 143 -28.76 2.75 8.70
C ARG A 143 -27.63 2.61 7.68
N GLY A 144 -27.16 1.37 7.40
CA GLY A 144 -26.00 1.11 6.54
C GLY A 144 -24.66 1.45 7.18
N GLN A 145 -24.62 1.64 8.51
CA GLN A 145 -23.36 1.79 9.24
C GLN A 145 -22.67 0.44 9.36
N ILE A 146 -21.36 0.45 9.36
CA ILE A 146 -20.52 -0.76 9.43
C ILE A 146 -19.90 -0.84 10.84
N LYS A 147 -19.90 -2.04 11.43
CA LYS A 147 -19.29 -2.31 12.72
C LYS A 147 -17.79 -2.50 12.59
N ASN A 148 -17.01 -1.71 13.34
CA ASN A 148 -15.55 -1.72 13.28
C ASN A 148 -14.94 -2.25 14.59
N VAL A 149 -15.15 -3.51 14.90
CA VAL A 149 -14.61 -4.13 16.12
C VAL A 149 -13.11 -4.37 15.95
N VAL A 150 -12.34 -4.11 17.00
CA VAL A 150 -10.88 -4.39 17.00
C VAL A 150 -10.61 -5.85 16.63
N GLY A 151 -9.69 -6.07 15.70
CA GLY A 151 -9.34 -7.39 15.18
C GLY A 151 -10.28 -7.94 14.11
N SER A 152 -11.34 -7.20 13.72
CA SER A 152 -12.20 -7.62 12.62
C SER A 152 -11.68 -7.15 11.26
N THR A 153 -11.87 -8.00 10.25
CA THR A 153 -11.71 -7.61 8.84
C THR A 153 -13.05 -7.16 8.27
N ILE A 154 -13.03 -6.08 7.52
CA ILE A 154 -14.20 -5.55 6.83
C ILE A 154 -13.91 -5.50 5.34
N GLU A 155 -14.81 -6.06 4.54
CA GLU A 155 -14.69 -6.08 3.09
C GLU A 155 -15.99 -5.58 2.46
N VAL A 156 -15.86 -4.73 1.43
CA VAL A 156 -16.97 -4.20 0.65
C VAL A 156 -16.77 -4.48 -0.83
N ALA A 157 -17.85 -4.65 -1.56
CA ALA A 157 -17.78 -4.87 -3.00
C ALA A 157 -17.20 -3.65 -3.70
N ARG A 158 -16.15 -3.83 -4.53
CA ARG A 158 -15.42 -2.74 -5.19
C ARG A 158 -16.33 -1.87 -6.06
N ASN A 159 -17.31 -2.45 -6.72
CA ASN A 159 -18.24 -1.73 -7.59
C ASN A 159 -19.20 -0.78 -6.87
N CYS A 160 -19.26 -0.83 -5.54
CA CYS A 160 -20.04 0.12 -4.73
C CYS A 160 -19.15 1.15 -3.99
N VAL A 161 -17.85 1.20 -4.31
CA VAL A 161 -16.93 2.21 -3.76
C VAL A 161 -16.77 3.34 -4.76
N ASP A 162 -16.99 4.56 -4.28
CA ASP A 162 -16.73 5.77 -5.05
C ASP A 162 -15.22 6.05 -5.04
N ASP A 163 -14.60 6.13 -6.20
CA ASP A 163 -13.17 6.41 -6.37
C ASP A 163 -12.87 7.88 -6.71
N ASN A 164 -13.88 8.75 -6.65
CA ASN A 164 -13.70 10.18 -6.83
C ASN A 164 -13.52 10.87 -5.47
N ARG A 165 -12.30 11.32 -5.18
CA ARG A 165 -11.95 12.01 -3.92
C ARG A 165 -12.67 13.33 -3.70
N GLU A 166 -13.19 13.97 -4.75
CA GLU A 166 -13.95 15.21 -4.66
C GLU A 166 -15.33 14.99 -4.04
N ASN A 167 -15.82 13.74 -4.04
CA ASN A 167 -17.06 13.36 -3.39
C ASN A 167 -16.79 13.07 -1.90
N GLY A 168 -16.85 14.08 -1.06
CA GLY A 168 -16.71 13.90 0.39
C GLY A 168 -17.79 12.97 0.96
N CYS A 169 -17.43 12.10 1.92
CA CYS A 169 -18.35 11.18 2.63
C CYS A 169 -19.18 10.26 1.71
N SER A 170 -18.64 9.88 0.56
CA SER A 170 -19.30 9.01 -0.41
C SER A 170 -19.24 7.51 -0.01
N HIS A 171 -19.51 6.62 -0.94
CA HIS A 171 -19.64 5.18 -0.71
C HIS A 171 -18.27 4.51 -0.53
N GLY A 172 -18.11 3.65 0.48
CA GLY A 172 -16.90 2.85 0.67
C GLY A 172 -16.41 2.80 2.10
N LEU A 173 -15.18 2.28 2.27
CA LEU A 173 -14.45 2.29 3.53
C LEU A 173 -13.54 3.51 3.56
N HIS A 174 -13.68 4.35 4.58
CA HIS A 174 -12.86 5.55 4.73
C HIS A 174 -11.85 5.34 5.84
N ILE A 175 -10.59 5.59 5.51
CA ILE A 175 -9.47 5.75 6.43
C ILE A 175 -8.81 7.10 6.15
N GLY A 176 -8.06 7.63 7.10
CA GLY A 176 -7.41 8.93 6.94
C GLY A 176 -6.17 9.09 7.79
N SER A 177 -5.61 10.31 7.78
CA SER A 177 -4.58 10.71 8.73
C SER A 177 -5.13 10.75 10.15
N PHE A 178 -4.22 10.74 11.13
CA PHE A 178 -4.59 10.80 12.55
C PHE A 178 -5.53 11.97 12.86
N ASP A 179 -5.15 13.19 12.50
CA ASP A 179 -5.93 14.40 12.83
C ASP A 179 -7.33 14.34 12.22
N TYR A 180 -7.41 14.00 10.91
CA TYR A 180 -8.69 13.88 10.23
C TYR A 180 -9.61 12.83 10.89
N ALA A 181 -9.08 11.64 11.16
CA ALA A 181 -9.87 10.58 11.78
C ALA A 181 -10.25 10.87 13.23
N ASN A 182 -9.38 11.58 13.95
CA ASN A 182 -9.65 12.01 15.33
C ASN A 182 -10.78 13.05 15.39
N ASP A 183 -10.81 14.02 14.48
CA ASP A 183 -11.91 14.98 14.36
C ASP A 183 -13.23 14.26 14.05
N TRP A 184 -13.20 13.28 13.16
CA TRP A 184 -14.36 12.44 12.85
C TRP A 184 -14.81 11.56 14.01
N ALA A 185 -13.91 11.16 14.91
CA ALA A 185 -14.27 10.35 16.08
C ALA A 185 -15.24 11.08 17.01
N SER A 186 -15.15 12.44 17.10
CA SER A 186 -16.13 13.32 17.78
C SER A 186 -16.64 12.76 19.12
N GLY A 187 -15.73 12.39 20.04
CA GLY A 187 -16.07 11.78 21.34
C GLY A 187 -16.31 10.25 21.28
N GLY A 188 -16.19 9.63 20.13
CA GLY A 188 -16.20 8.18 19.95
C GLY A 188 -14.82 7.55 20.16
N LYS A 189 -14.41 6.70 19.24
CA LYS A 189 -13.11 5.99 19.29
C LYS A 189 -12.32 6.23 18.03
N LEU A 190 -11.00 6.32 18.18
CA LEU A 190 -10.05 6.32 17.09
C LEU A 190 -9.43 4.93 16.99
N LEU A 191 -9.48 4.35 15.79
CA LEU A 191 -8.93 3.04 15.48
C LEU A 191 -7.72 3.18 14.58
N LEU A 192 -6.74 2.31 14.77
CA LEU A 192 -5.68 2.03 13.81
C LEU A 192 -6.19 0.94 12.87
N VAL A 193 -6.04 1.14 11.56
CA VAL A 193 -6.52 0.24 10.50
C VAL A 193 -5.49 0.09 9.41
#